data_15d06d1c92f7c8cd01eddeaa27dc0162
#
_entry.id   15d06d1c92f7c8cd01eddeaa27dc0162
#
_cell.length_a   1.000
_cell.length_b   1.000
_cell.length_c   1.000
_cell.angle_alpha   90.00
_cell.angle_beta   90.00
_cell.angle_gamma   90.00
#
_symmetry.space_group_name_H-M   'P 1'
#
loop_
_entity.id
_entity.type
_entity.pdbx_description
1 polymer ?
#
loop_
_entity_poly.entity_id
_entity_poly.type
_entity_poly.pdbx_seq_one_letter_code
_entity_poly.pdbx_strand_id
1 'polypeptide(L)'
;TEQRVMTDKLIFRGKGKLCMICSCEEGKPEFLEQEISFSQYAQLNEQISANAMIRSVPILSNLELEPGEGKLYIKAGIVMQYLIYDRQMLELVEDAYSPRRSVKVQLQPLEIPSLLDSVTETVRQKQNIQADQPQLLRCDWRGEFPSCANHNDTLNLEQEGQMHFLYADAEGQLQGAAQRGKLQWQLPSFSDNHTLVYLQAPEVECYSDHEGLAADISLTYSADTLSTGMMDMVSALELGECAEPDPMRPSLVVKRSGADSIWSLAKACGSTVEAILEANGQSNKKTLEFFATRDGNSLCYYEGEAYRLCQYID
;
A
#
# COMPACT_ATOMS: atom_id res chain seq x y z
N THR A 1 -16.11 7.34 5.77
CA THR A 1 -16.12 5.99 6.39
C THR A 1 -14.99 5.87 7.39
N GLU A 2 -15.27 5.37 8.58
CA GLU A 2 -14.29 5.00 9.60
C GLU A 2 -14.13 3.47 9.60
N GLN A 3 -12.91 2.99 9.83
CA GLN A 3 -12.62 1.58 9.89
C GLN A 3 -11.82 1.23 11.14
N ARG A 4 -12.11 0.07 11.73
CA ARG A 4 -11.43 -0.41 12.93
C ARG A 4 -11.20 -1.90 12.85
N VAL A 5 -9.92 -2.30 13.03
CA VAL A 5 -9.53 -3.70 13.18
C VAL A 5 -9.83 -4.18 14.59
N MET A 6 -10.48 -5.33 14.69
CA MET A 6 -10.54 -6.16 15.89
C MET A 6 -9.92 -7.51 15.54
N THR A 7 -9.52 -8.27 16.51
CA THR A 7 -8.72 -9.50 16.38
C THR A 7 -9.07 -10.38 15.15
N ASP A 8 -10.36 -10.55 14.85
CA ASP A 8 -10.88 -11.41 13.79
C ASP A 8 -11.93 -10.71 12.91
N LYS A 9 -12.09 -9.39 13.09
CA LYS A 9 -13.16 -8.61 12.42
C LYS A 9 -12.66 -7.24 12.00
N LEU A 10 -13.15 -6.81 10.86
CA LEU A 10 -13.02 -5.46 10.39
C LEU A 10 -14.37 -4.76 10.47
N ILE A 11 -14.48 -3.71 11.27
CA ILE A 11 -15.69 -2.94 11.47
C ILE A 11 -15.61 -1.68 10.61
N PHE A 12 -16.65 -1.44 9.84
CA PHE A 12 -16.86 -0.24 9.04
C PHE A 12 -18.00 0.59 9.65
N ARG A 13 -17.78 1.86 9.80
CA ARG A 13 -18.83 2.83 10.17
C ARG A 13 -18.80 3.98 9.18
N GLY A 14 -19.95 4.44 8.80
CA GLY A 14 -20.02 5.54 7.86
C GLY A 14 -21.37 6.23 7.91
N LYS A 15 -21.48 7.29 7.12
CA LYS A 15 -22.69 8.04 6.93
C LYS A 15 -23.01 8.11 5.44
N GLY A 16 -24.24 7.84 5.09
CA GLY A 16 -24.79 8.08 3.77
C GLY A 16 -25.62 9.37 3.81
N LYS A 17 -25.53 10.16 2.76
CA LYS A 17 -26.33 11.37 2.58
C LYS A 17 -27.46 11.06 1.61
N LEU A 18 -28.69 11.07 2.10
CA LEU A 18 -29.88 10.95 1.28
C LEU A 18 -30.33 12.34 0.85
N CYS A 19 -30.43 12.55 -0.44
CA CYS A 19 -30.89 13.80 -1.03
C CYS A 19 -32.18 13.58 -1.80
N MET A 20 -33.18 14.36 -1.53
CA MET A 20 -34.48 14.27 -2.17
C MET A 20 -34.97 15.66 -2.62
N ILE A 21 -35.69 15.67 -3.72
CA ILE A 21 -36.43 16.85 -4.18
C ILE A 21 -37.91 16.53 -4.08
N CYS A 22 -38.63 17.32 -3.36
CA CYS A 22 -40.06 17.18 -3.14
C CYS A 22 -40.82 18.40 -3.72
N SER A 23 -42.01 18.19 -4.17
CA SER A 23 -42.93 19.29 -4.49
C SER A 23 -43.85 19.49 -3.28
N CYS A 24 -43.87 20.69 -2.73
CA CYS A 24 -44.76 21.06 -1.63
C CYS A 24 -46.16 21.40 -2.12
N GLU A 25 -47.13 21.63 -1.19
CA GLU A 25 -48.52 21.91 -1.51
C GLU A 25 -48.72 23.15 -2.43
N GLU A 26 -47.78 24.08 -2.40
CA GLU A 26 -47.75 25.25 -3.29
C GLU A 26 -47.10 25.00 -4.66
N GLY A 27 -46.68 23.76 -4.95
CA GLY A 27 -46.01 23.39 -6.20
C GLY A 27 -44.55 23.83 -6.31
N LYS A 28 -43.97 24.41 -5.28
CA LYS A 28 -42.59 24.83 -5.26
C LYS A 28 -41.69 23.62 -4.93
N PRO A 29 -40.56 23.47 -5.63
CA PRO A 29 -39.60 22.42 -5.32
C PRO A 29 -38.82 22.72 -4.03
N GLU A 30 -38.74 21.74 -3.14
CA GLU A 30 -37.90 21.79 -1.93
C GLU A 30 -36.85 20.68 -1.98
N PHE A 31 -35.66 21.02 -1.52
CA PHE A 31 -34.57 20.09 -1.36
C PHE A 31 -34.48 19.63 0.08
N LEU A 32 -34.53 18.31 0.29
CA LEU A 32 -34.39 17.69 1.60
C LEU A 32 -33.11 16.86 1.63
N GLU A 33 -32.35 16.99 2.70
CA GLU A 33 -31.15 16.26 2.95
C GLU A 33 -31.25 15.55 4.30
N GLN A 34 -30.90 14.25 4.31
CA GLN A 34 -30.90 13.43 5.51
C GLN A 34 -29.64 12.60 5.61
N GLU A 35 -28.91 12.71 6.72
CA GLU A 35 -27.82 11.78 7.03
C GLU A 35 -28.35 10.47 7.60
N ILE A 36 -27.83 9.35 7.09
CA ILE A 36 -28.13 8.00 7.56
C ILE A 36 -26.81 7.33 7.95
N SER A 37 -26.67 6.96 9.22
CA SER A 37 -25.49 6.25 9.70
C SER A 37 -25.63 4.74 9.41
N PHE A 38 -24.53 4.11 9.03
CA PHE A 38 -24.46 2.66 8.88
C PHE A 38 -23.27 2.08 9.62
N SER A 39 -23.40 0.81 9.98
CA SER A 39 -22.32 0.03 10.57
C SER A 39 -22.37 -1.39 10.02
N GLN A 40 -21.24 -1.86 9.53
CA GLN A 40 -21.06 -3.23 9.01
C GLN A 40 -19.80 -3.85 9.58
N TYR A 41 -19.68 -5.17 9.51
CA TYR A 41 -18.44 -5.85 9.81
C TYR A 41 -18.15 -6.94 8.77
N ALA A 42 -16.88 -7.19 8.55
CA ALA A 42 -16.39 -8.35 7.80
C ALA A 42 -15.66 -9.28 8.77
N GLN A 43 -15.99 -10.58 8.69
CA GLN A 43 -15.23 -11.60 9.39
C GLN A 43 -13.94 -11.86 8.62
N LEU A 44 -12.81 -11.85 9.32
CA LEU A 44 -11.50 -12.12 8.74
C LEU A 44 -11.10 -13.57 8.99
N ASN A 45 -10.49 -14.21 8.02
CA ASN A 45 -10.01 -15.58 8.14
C ASN A 45 -8.67 -15.68 8.88
N GLU A 46 -7.95 -14.56 8.99
CA GLU A 46 -6.63 -14.45 9.60
C GLU A 46 -6.60 -13.30 10.61
N GLN A 47 -5.72 -13.41 11.58
CA GLN A 47 -5.46 -12.31 12.51
C GLN A 47 -4.61 -11.25 11.79
N ILE A 48 -5.03 -10.01 11.89
CA ILE A 48 -4.38 -8.86 11.28
C ILE A 48 -3.73 -8.03 12.38
N SER A 49 -2.57 -7.46 12.08
CA SER A 49 -1.89 -6.58 13.02
C SER A 49 -2.70 -5.30 13.26
N ALA A 50 -2.57 -4.73 14.46
CA ALA A 50 -3.23 -3.48 14.80
C ALA A 50 -2.74 -2.29 13.94
N ASN A 51 -1.60 -2.44 13.29
CA ASN A 51 -0.96 -1.44 12.44
C ASN A 51 -1.19 -1.70 10.93
N ALA A 52 -2.03 -2.67 10.59
CA ALA A 52 -2.36 -2.93 9.19
C ALA A 52 -3.04 -1.72 8.57
N MET A 53 -2.64 -1.38 7.35
CA MET A 53 -3.28 -0.32 6.58
C MET A 53 -4.48 -0.90 5.83
N ILE A 54 -5.62 -0.21 5.92
CA ILE A 54 -6.87 -0.64 5.31
C ILE A 54 -7.34 0.42 4.33
N ARG A 55 -7.67 -0.01 3.12
CA ARG A 55 -8.41 0.78 2.14
C ARG A 55 -9.81 0.22 2.04
N SER A 56 -10.83 1.08 2.14
CA SER A 56 -12.21 0.65 2.00
C SER A 56 -13.01 1.63 1.15
N VAL A 57 -13.88 1.08 0.31
CA VAL A 57 -14.79 1.83 -0.56
C VAL A 57 -16.20 1.30 -0.35
N PRO A 58 -17.14 2.13 0.12
CA PRO A 58 -18.55 1.77 0.18
C PRO A 58 -19.17 1.88 -1.22
N ILE A 59 -19.92 0.86 -1.61
CA ILE A 59 -20.61 0.79 -2.89
C ILE A 59 -22.11 0.65 -2.60
N LEU A 60 -22.93 1.55 -3.14
CA LEU A 60 -24.38 1.42 -3.11
C LEU A 60 -24.77 0.31 -4.09
N SER A 61 -25.30 -0.80 -3.56
CA SER A 61 -25.68 -1.97 -4.39
C SER A 61 -27.11 -1.89 -4.90
N ASN A 62 -28.04 -1.38 -4.08
CA ASN A 62 -29.43 -1.17 -4.45
C ASN A 62 -30.05 -0.02 -3.64
N LEU A 63 -31.11 0.56 -4.18
CA LEU A 63 -31.92 1.56 -3.53
C LEU A 63 -33.40 1.26 -3.85
N GLU A 64 -34.17 0.98 -2.81
CA GLU A 64 -35.60 0.70 -2.92
C GLU A 64 -36.38 1.84 -2.25
N LEU A 65 -37.40 2.30 -2.91
CA LEU A 65 -38.29 3.38 -2.44
C LEU A 65 -39.72 2.85 -2.37
N GLU A 66 -40.31 2.84 -1.21
CA GLU A 66 -41.68 2.40 -1.00
C GLU A 66 -42.51 3.55 -0.42
N PRO A 67 -43.50 4.10 -1.16
CA PRO A 67 -44.42 5.11 -0.63
C PRO A 67 -45.40 4.48 0.36
N GLY A 68 -45.59 5.15 1.47
CA GLY A 68 -46.60 4.81 2.47
C GLY A 68 -47.51 5.99 2.77
N GLU A 69 -48.48 5.84 3.68
CA GLU A 69 -49.40 6.91 4.09
C GLU A 69 -48.65 8.04 4.80
N GLY A 70 -48.36 9.12 4.05
CA GLY A 70 -47.62 10.29 4.55
C GLY A 70 -46.14 10.03 4.89
N LYS A 71 -45.58 8.92 4.41
CA LYS A 71 -44.18 8.52 4.65
C LYS A 71 -43.56 7.90 3.41
N LEU A 72 -42.26 8.08 3.27
CA LEU A 72 -41.45 7.40 2.29
C LEU A 72 -40.48 6.43 3.01
N TYR A 73 -40.61 5.15 2.75
CA TYR A 73 -39.66 4.14 3.24
C TYR A 73 -38.53 3.98 2.22
N ILE A 74 -37.30 4.08 2.71
CA ILE A 74 -36.09 4.00 1.89
C ILE A 74 -35.22 2.89 2.42
N LYS A 75 -34.87 1.94 1.55
CA LYS A 75 -33.96 0.86 1.86
C LYS A 75 -32.78 0.90 0.90
N ALA A 76 -31.58 0.99 1.46
CA ALA A 76 -30.34 1.03 0.71
C ALA A 76 -29.46 -0.17 1.08
N GLY A 77 -28.96 -0.88 0.08
CA GLY A 77 -27.94 -1.91 0.25
C GLY A 77 -26.55 -1.31 0.05
N ILE A 78 -25.64 -1.56 0.99
CA ILE A 78 -24.27 -1.09 0.92
C ILE A 78 -23.33 -2.29 0.95
N VAL A 79 -22.45 -2.41 -0.04
CA VAL A 79 -21.37 -3.39 -0.09
C VAL A 79 -20.06 -2.67 0.21
N MET A 80 -19.29 -3.19 1.15
CA MET A 80 -17.95 -2.68 1.47
C MET A 80 -16.91 -3.48 0.70
N GLN A 81 -16.23 -2.85 -0.23
CA GLN A 81 -15.01 -3.38 -0.82
C GLN A 81 -13.82 -2.91 0.03
N TYR A 82 -12.91 -3.81 0.39
CA TYR A 82 -11.75 -3.44 1.19
C TYR A 82 -10.50 -4.21 0.77
N LEU A 83 -9.36 -3.58 1.02
CA LEU A 83 -8.03 -4.14 0.84
C LEU A 83 -7.23 -3.90 2.12
N ILE A 84 -6.49 -4.91 2.55
CA ILE A 84 -5.70 -4.87 3.77
C ILE A 84 -4.24 -5.09 3.40
N TYR A 85 -3.38 -4.17 3.83
CA TYR A 85 -1.94 -4.31 3.77
C TYR A 85 -1.43 -4.59 5.19
N ASP A 86 -0.97 -5.80 5.42
CA ASP A 86 -0.36 -6.18 6.69
C ASP A 86 1.12 -6.51 6.50
N ARG A 87 1.95 -6.05 7.40
CA ARG A 87 3.39 -6.32 7.35
C ARG A 87 3.68 -7.66 8.00
N GLN A 88 4.24 -8.56 7.23
CA GLN A 88 4.72 -9.84 7.73
C GLN A 88 6.24 -9.89 7.63
N MET A 89 6.86 -10.50 8.62
CA MET A 89 8.27 -10.83 8.55
C MET A 89 8.40 -12.21 7.92
N LEU A 90 9.08 -12.27 6.78
CA LEU A 90 9.37 -13.52 6.09
C LEU A 90 10.81 -13.91 6.38
N GLU A 91 11.02 -15.13 6.85
CA GLU A 91 12.34 -15.74 6.96
C GLU A 91 12.56 -16.63 5.73
N LEU A 92 13.48 -16.21 4.89
CA LEU A 92 13.81 -16.92 3.66
C LEU A 92 15.24 -17.47 3.74
N VAL A 93 15.44 -18.69 3.23
CA VAL A 93 16.76 -19.26 3.07
C VAL A 93 17.30 -18.89 1.69
N GLU A 94 18.33 -18.05 1.65
CA GLU A 94 18.92 -17.56 0.40
C GLU A 94 20.09 -18.44 -0.08
N ASP A 95 20.77 -19.14 0.82
CA ASP A 95 21.92 -20.01 0.50
C ASP A 95 22.08 -21.10 1.55
N ALA A 96 22.74 -22.19 1.18
CA ALA A 96 23.09 -23.26 2.07
C ALA A 96 24.42 -23.90 1.67
N TYR A 97 25.21 -24.32 2.65
CA TYR A 97 26.45 -25.08 2.41
C TYR A 97 26.69 -26.07 3.55
N SER A 98 27.59 -27.01 3.31
CA SER A 98 28.08 -27.92 4.33
C SER A 98 29.61 -27.91 4.34
N PRO A 99 30.24 -27.85 5.51
CA PRO A 99 31.70 -27.99 5.61
C PRO A 99 32.22 -29.36 5.18
N ARG A 100 31.36 -30.40 5.23
CA ARG A 100 31.75 -31.82 5.05
C ARG A 100 31.18 -32.46 3.80
N ARG A 101 30.14 -31.86 3.20
CA ARG A 101 29.46 -32.47 2.03
C ARG A 101 29.36 -31.47 0.92
N SER A 102 29.37 -31.94 -0.31
CA SER A 102 28.92 -31.09 -1.40
C SER A 102 27.43 -30.84 -1.29
N VAL A 103 27.01 -29.58 -1.49
CA VAL A 103 25.62 -29.17 -1.46
C VAL A 103 25.29 -28.55 -2.80
N LYS A 104 24.26 -29.09 -3.45
CA LYS A 104 23.66 -28.45 -4.61
C LYS A 104 22.40 -27.72 -4.14
N VAL A 105 22.40 -26.44 -4.34
CA VAL A 105 21.29 -25.57 -4.01
C VAL A 105 20.48 -25.31 -5.26
N GLN A 106 19.18 -25.55 -5.22
CA GLN A 106 18.26 -25.10 -6.25
C GLN A 106 17.60 -23.82 -5.77
N LEU A 107 17.78 -22.76 -6.53
CA LEU A 107 17.18 -21.46 -6.26
C LEU A 107 15.90 -21.31 -7.08
N GLN A 108 14.90 -20.69 -6.48
CA GLN A 108 13.67 -20.30 -7.13
C GLN A 108 13.45 -18.81 -6.86
N PRO A 109 13.21 -18.00 -7.90
CA PRO A 109 12.86 -16.61 -7.70
C PRO A 109 11.49 -16.51 -7.02
N LEU A 110 11.43 -15.70 -5.98
CA LEU A 110 10.21 -15.32 -5.26
C LEU A 110 9.95 -13.86 -5.49
N GLU A 111 8.74 -13.56 -5.94
CA GLU A 111 8.25 -12.22 -6.11
C GLU A 111 7.64 -11.73 -4.80
N ILE A 112 8.21 -10.68 -4.22
CA ILE A 112 7.76 -10.12 -2.94
C ILE A 112 7.18 -8.73 -3.18
N PRO A 113 5.85 -8.57 -3.10
CA PRO A 113 5.24 -7.27 -3.17
C PRO A 113 5.53 -6.48 -1.89
N SER A 114 5.92 -5.23 -2.05
CA SER A 114 6.19 -4.30 -0.96
C SER A 114 5.44 -3.00 -1.17
N LEU A 115 4.77 -2.51 -0.14
CA LEU A 115 4.19 -1.17 -0.15
C LEU A 115 5.31 -0.17 0.13
N LEU A 116 5.66 0.63 -0.87
CA LEU A 116 6.72 1.64 -0.79
C LEU A 116 6.21 2.95 -0.20
N ASP A 117 5.05 3.39 -0.66
CA ASP A 117 4.48 4.68 -0.30
C ASP A 117 2.96 4.62 -0.31
N SER A 118 2.36 5.47 0.48
CA SER A 118 0.90 5.60 0.60
C SER A 118 0.56 7.04 0.95
N VAL A 119 -0.10 7.72 0.03
CA VAL A 119 -0.50 9.13 0.18
C VAL A 119 -2.02 9.25 0.13
N THR A 120 -2.54 10.28 0.79
CA THR A 120 -3.95 10.68 0.68
C THR A 120 -3.99 12.19 0.58
N GLU A 121 -4.54 12.70 -0.52
CA GLU A 121 -4.58 14.11 -0.83
C GLU A 121 -5.95 14.52 -1.40
N THR A 122 -6.20 15.83 -1.44
CA THR A 122 -7.44 16.40 -1.96
C THR A 122 -7.14 17.42 -3.04
N VAL A 123 -7.72 17.19 -4.21
CA VAL A 123 -7.70 18.12 -5.34
C VAL A 123 -8.96 18.97 -5.29
N ARG A 124 -8.81 20.27 -5.54
CA ARG A 124 -9.93 21.22 -5.54
C ARG A 124 -10.02 21.95 -6.86
N GLN A 125 -11.26 22.15 -7.31
CA GLN A 125 -11.54 22.92 -8.51
C GLN A 125 -12.84 23.71 -8.34
N LYS A 126 -12.85 24.95 -8.83
CA LYS A 126 -14.05 25.79 -8.86
C LYS A 126 -14.69 25.76 -10.24
N GLN A 127 -16.01 25.69 -10.27
CA GLN A 127 -16.86 25.79 -11.46
C GLN A 127 -17.92 26.87 -11.25
N ASN A 128 -18.19 27.69 -12.28
CA ASN A 128 -19.17 28.75 -12.20
C ASN A 128 -20.11 28.67 -13.44
N ILE A 129 -21.39 28.95 -13.23
CA ILE A 129 -22.35 29.16 -14.31
C ILE A 129 -23.06 30.49 -14.13
N GLN A 130 -23.37 31.15 -15.24
CA GLN A 130 -24.19 32.36 -15.23
C GLN A 130 -25.66 31.95 -15.12
N ALA A 131 -26.36 32.54 -14.18
CA ALA A 131 -27.81 32.38 -13.97
C ALA A 131 -28.38 33.64 -13.36
N ASP A 132 -29.59 34.03 -13.74
CA ASP A 132 -30.23 35.23 -13.21
C ASP A 132 -31.00 34.89 -11.94
N GLN A 133 -30.63 35.52 -10.81
CA GLN A 133 -31.22 35.38 -9.49
C GLN A 133 -31.62 33.91 -9.12
N PRO A 134 -30.72 32.94 -9.27
CA PRO A 134 -31.07 31.54 -9.08
C PRO A 134 -31.19 31.19 -7.60
N GLN A 135 -32.27 30.46 -7.27
CA GLN A 135 -32.36 29.77 -5.97
C GLN A 135 -31.78 28.37 -6.15
N LEU A 136 -30.56 28.19 -5.70
CA LEU A 136 -29.87 26.87 -5.78
C LEU A 136 -30.63 25.84 -4.94
N LEU A 137 -30.92 24.69 -5.53
CA LEU A 137 -31.52 23.54 -4.85
C LEU A 137 -30.46 22.44 -4.63
N ARG A 138 -29.67 22.13 -5.68
CA ARG A 138 -28.66 21.08 -5.60
C ARG A 138 -27.57 21.28 -6.64
N CYS A 139 -26.39 20.79 -6.33
CA CYS A 139 -25.36 20.50 -7.33
C CYS A 139 -24.66 19.18 -7.06
N ASP A 140 -24.18 18.55 -8.13
CA ASP A 140 -23.38 17.33 -8.05
C ASP A 140 -22.35 17.26 -9.19
N TRP A 141 -21.20 16.71 -8.85
CA TRP A 141 -20.17 16.37 -9.82
C TRP A 141 -20.29 14.91 -10.25
N ARG A 142 -20.33 14.68 -11.56
CA ARG A 142 -20.30 13.35 -12.17
C ARG A 142 -19.01 13.20 -12.95
N GLY A 143 -18.01 12.64 -12.27
CA GLY A 143 -16.72 12.33 -12.88
C GLY A 143 -16.76 11.01 -13.63
N GLU A 144 -16.06 10.96 -14.74
CA GLU A 144 -15.73 9.73 -15.46
C GLU A 144 -14.58 9.00 -14.75
N PHE A 145 -14.24 7.80 -15.21
CA PHE A 145 -13.02 7.14 -14.73
C PHE A 145 -11.80 7.99 -15.10
N PRO A 146 -10.85 8.19 -14.17
CA PRO A 146 -9.68 9.00 -14.46
C PRO A 146 -8.81 8.33 -15.53
N SER A 147 -8.36 9.11 -16.48
CA SER A 147 -7.27 8.73 -17.37
C SER A 147 -5.93 8.93 -16.67
N CYS A 148 -4.97 8.12 -17.06
CA CYS A 148 -3.66 8.09 -16.42
C CYS A 148 -2.58 8.05 -17.51
N ALA A 149 -1.60 8.95 -17.41
CA ALA A 149 -0.46 9.01 -18.31
C ALA A 149 0.83 9.11 -17.51
N ASN A 150 1.75 8.19 -17.75
CA ASN A 150 3.08 8.24 -17.14
C ASN A 150 3.99 9.12 -18.00
N HIS A 151 4.65 10.08 -17.37
CA HIS A 151 5.59 10.98 -18.03
C HIS A 151 6.75 11.30 -17.08
N ASN A 152 7.95 10.80 -17.38
CA ASN A 152 9.19 11.09 -16.64
C ASN A 152 9.00 11.02 -15.11
N ASP A 153 8.92 9.85 -14.53
CA ASP A 153 8.77 9.64 -13.08
C ASP A 153 7.55 10.34 -12.42
N THR A 154 6.58 10.75 -13.24
CA THR A 154 5.35 11.38 -12.78
C THR A 154 4.14 10.74 -13.43
N LEU A 155 3.19 10.29 -12.62
CA LEU A 155 1.89 9.82 -13.06
C LEU A 155 0.93 11.01 -13.09
N ASN A 156 0.53 11.43 -14.29
CA ASN A 156 -0.47 12.46 -14.48
C ASN A 156 -1.84 11.81 -14.52
N LEU A 157 -2.72 12.25 -13.66
CA LEU A 157 -4.08 11.78 -13.53
C LEU A 157 -5.05 12.90 -13.89
N GLU A 158 -6.07 12.54 -14.64
CA GLU A 158 -7.07 13.48 -15.13
C GLU A 158 -8.44 12.83 -15.09
N GLN A 159 -9.38 13.47 -14.41
CA GLN A 159 -10.77 13.07 -14.40
C GLN A 159 -11.61 14.11 -15.11
N GLU A 160 -12.16 13.77 -16.26
CA GLU A 160 -13.21 14.55 -16.91
C GLU A 160 -14.54 14.30 -16.23
N GLY A 161 -15.44 15.27 -16.30
CA GLY A 161 -16.76 15.13 -15.71
C GLY A 161 -17.66 16.30 -16.02
N GLN A 162 -18.84 16.26 -15.42
CA GLN A 162 -19.83 17.31 -15.54
C GLN A 162 -20.32 17.73 -14.16
N MET A 163 -20.32 19.03 -13.93
CA MET A 163 -21.02 19.65 -12.82
C MET A 163 -22.47 19.89 -13.23
N HIS A 164 -23.40 19.35 -12.46
CA HIS A 164 -24.83 19.54 -12.64
C HIS A 164 -25.36 20.47 -11.57
N PHE A 165 -26.09 21.50 -11.98
CA PHE A 165 -26.78 22.41 -11.09
C PHE A 165 -28.29 22.26 -11.29
N LEU A 166 -29.02 22.21 -10.20
CA LEU A 166 -30.46 22.26 -10.17
C LEU A 166 -30.86 23.45 -9.33
N TYR A 167 -31.66 24.36 -9.90
CA TYR A 167 -32.06 25.60 -9.26
C TYR A 167 -33.47 26.01 -9.71
N ALA A 168 -34.13 26.89 -8.92
CA ALA A 168 -35.32 27.57 -9.34
C ALA A 168 -34.93 28.94 -9.90
N ASP A 169 -35.53 29.34 -11.02
CA ASP A 169 -35.38 30.67 -11.61
C ASP A 169 -36.19 31.73 -10.84
N ALA A 170 -36.16 32.98 -11.33
CA ALA A 170 -36.89 34.10 -10.70
C ALA A 170 -38.41 33.89 -10.63
N GLU A 171 -38.97 33.10 -11.57
CA GLU A 171 -40.38 32.72 -11.62
C GLU A 171 -40.69 31.48 -10.76
N GLY A 172 -39.67 30.89 -10.11
CA GLY A 172 -39.79 29.70 -9.28
C GLY A 172 -39.87 28.39 -10.10
N GLN A 173 -39.55 28.43 -11.38
CA GLN A 173 -39.54 27.23 -12.23
C GLN A 173 -38.21 26.46 -12.06
N LEU A 174 -38.32 25.12 -12.06
CA LEU A 174 -37.17 24.25 -11.94
C LEU A 174 -36.33 24.28 -13.20
N GLN A 175 -35.08 24.64 -13.05
CA GLN A 175 -34.07 24.69 -14.13
C GLN A 175 -32.90 23.76 -13.84
N GLY A 176 -32.32 23.25 -14.89
CA GLY A 176 -31.09 22.43 -14.82
C GLY A 176 -30.01 22.98 -15.74
N ALA A 177 -28.77 23.05 -15.25
CA ALA A 177 -27.62 23.38 -16.06
C ALA A 177 -26.50 22.37 -15.83
N ALA A 178 -25.71 22.13 -16.87
CA ALA A 178 -24.55 21.26 -16.77
C ALA A 178 -23.33 21.92 -17.40
N GLN A 179 -22.21 21.85 -16.74
CA GLN A 179 -20.93 22.35 -17.21
C GLN A 179 -19.87 21.27 -17.18
N ARG A 180 -19.15 21.10 -18.28
CA ARG A 180 -17.99 20.21 -18.33
C ARG A 180 -16.82 20.82 -17.54
N GLY A 181 -16.11 19.95 -16.85
CA GLY A 181 -14.93 20.29 -16.10
C GLY A 181 -13.91 19.15 -16.09
N LYS A 182 -12.76 19.44 -15.54
CA LYS A 182 -11.63 18.52 -15.53
C LYS A 182 -10.85 18.71 -14.23
N LEU A 183 -10.69 17.64 -13.48
CA LEU A 183 -9.81 17.58 -12.31
C LEU A 183 -8.46 16.99 -12.74
N GLN A 184 -7.36 17.61 -12.35
CA GLN A 184 -6.02 17.17 -12.71
C GLN A 184 -5.14 17.13 -11.46
N TRP A 185 -4.34 16.06 -11.33
CA TRP A 185 -3.35 15.93 -10.26
C TRP A 185 -2.18 15.06 -10.71
N GLN A 186 -1.11 15.09 -9.96
CA GLN A 186 0.12 14.40 -10.26
C GLN A 186 0.60 13.59 -9.06
N LEU A 187 1.14 12.41 -9.32
CA LEU A 187 1.76 11.53 -8.33
C LEU A 187 3.19 11.19 -8.77
N PRO A 188 4.12 11.01 -7.82
CA PRO A 188 5.40 10.40 -8.14
C PRO A 188 5.20 9.00 -8.73
N SER A 189 5.93 8.69 -9.78
CA SER A 189 5.92 7.35 -10.40
C SER A 189 7.35 6.87 -10.55
N PHE A 190 7.57 5.58 -10.32
CA PHE A 190 8.86 4.95 -10.50
C PHE A 190 8.71 3.83 -11.53
N SER A 191 9.67 3.65 -12.40
CA SER A 191 9.57 2.82 -13.61
C SER A 191 9.17 1.37 -13.37
N ASP A 192 9.48 0.82 -12.20
CA ASP A 192 9.24 -0.60 -11.88
C ASP A 192 8.14 -0.80 -10.82
N ASN A 193 7.34 0.25 -10.55
CA ASN A 193 6.33 0.23 -9.50
C ASN A 193 4.92 0.29 -10.07
N HIS A 194 3.98 -0.29 -9.32
CA HIS A 194 2.55 -0.20 -9.60
C HIS A 194 1.90 0.74 -8.61
N THR A 195 1.17 1.73 -9.11
CA THR A 195 0.40 2.65 -8.26
C THR A 195 -1.09 2.35 -8.37
N LEU A 196 -1.71 2.02 -7.24
CA LEU A 196 -3.15 1.82 -7.12
C LEU A 196 -3.77 3.12 -6.61
N VAL A 197 -4.69 3.68 -7.38
CA VAL A 197 -5.37 4.93 -7.04
C VAL A 197 -6.81 4.66 -6.66
N TYR A 198 -7.21 5.13 -5.49
CA TYR A 198 -8.57 5.02 -4.95
C TYR A 198 -9.19 6.41 -4.84
N LEU A 199 -10.29 6.61 -5.53
CA LEU A 199 -11.05 7.86 -5.46
C LEU A 199 -12.17 7.73 -4.43
N GLN A 200 -12.33 8.74 -3.60
CA GLN A 200 -13.51 8.90 -2.75
C GLN A 200 -14.61 9.63 -3.53
N ALA A 201 -15.84 9.53 -3.06
CA ALA A 201 -16.93 10.35 -3.61
C ALA A 201 -16.57 11.84 -3.47
N PRO A 202 -16.71 12.63 -4.54
CA PRO A 202 -16.40 14.04 -4.48
C PRO A 202 -17.35 14.78 -3.53
N GLU A 203 -16.79 15.70 -2.77
CA GLU A 203 -17.56 16.67 -1.99
C GLU A 203 -17.76 17.92 -2.83
N VAL A 204 -18.99 18.40 -2.89
CA VAL A 204 -19.35 19.57 -3.69
C VAL A 204 -20.07 20.58 -2.81
N GLU A 205 -19.46 21.74 -2.64
CA GLU A 205 -20.06 22.89 -1.97
C GLU A 205 -20.55 23.89 -3.01
N CYS A 206 -21.82 24.21 -2.98
CA CYS A 206 -22.42 25.12 -3.93
C CYS A 206 -22.98 26.35 -3.25
N TYR A 207 -22.88 27.45 -3.95
CA TYR A 207 -23.42 28.73 -3.51
C TYR A 207 -23.85 29.60 -4.69
N SER A 208 -24.71 30.57 -4.44
CA SER A 208 -25.06 31.63 -5.39
C SER A 208 -24.19 32.84 -5.10
N ASP A 209 -23.68 33.50 -6.13
CA ASP A 209 -22.96 34.74 -6.07
C ASP A 209 -23.63 35.82 -6.99
N HIS A 210 -22.99 36.96 -7.15
CA HIS A 210 -23.52 38.06 -7.96
C HIS A 210 -23.52 37.75 -9.47
N GLU A 211 -22.77 36.74 -9.91
CA GLU A 211 -22.62 36.35 -11.30
C GLU A 211 -23.41 35.07 -11.66
N GLY A 212 -23.99 34.41 -10.65
CA GLY A 212 -24.82 33.22 -10.86
C GLY A 212 -24.60 32.16 -9.80
N LEU A 213 -24.29 30.91 -10.22
CA LEU A 213 -24.03 29.79 -9.33
C LEU A 213 -22.58 29.38 -9.40
N ALA A 214 -22.00 29.10 -8.27
CA ALA A 214 -20.64 28.58 -8.13
C ALA A 214 -20.64 27.26 -7.37
N ALA A 215 -19.67 26.42 -7.69
CA ALA A 215 -19.44 25.15 -7.00
C ALA A 215 -17.94 24.92 -6.79
N ASP A 216 -17.57 24.59 -5.57
CA ASP A 216 -16.25 24.12 -5.19
C ASP A 216 -16.27 22.60 -5.09
N ILE A 217 -15.52 21.93 -5.96
CA ILE A 217 -15.39 20.48 -6.02
C ILE A 217 -14.12 20.08 -5.27
N SER A 218 -14.26 19.18 -4.31
CA SER A 218 -13.14 18.58 -3.58
C SER A 218 -13.14 17.07 -3.81
N LEU A 219 -12.12 16.57 -4.51
CA LEU A 219 -11.92 15.14 -4.75
C LEU A 219 -10.75 14.64 -3.90
N THR A 220 -11.05 13.81 -2.92
CA THR A 220 -10.02 13.12 -2.14
C THR A 220 -9.65 11.81 -2.81
N TYR A 221 -8.36 11.59 -2.99
CA TYR A 221 -7.82 10.34 -3.51
C TYR A 221 -6.78 9.77 -2.56
N SER A 222 -6.61 8.46 -2.63
CA SER A 222 -5.50 7.75 -1.99
C SER A 222 -4.73 7.01 -3.06
N ALA A 223 -3.39 7.04 -2.97
CA ALA A 223 -2.52 6.33 -3.89
C ALA A 223 -1.52 5.48 -3.11
N ASP A 224 -1.51 4.19 -3.42
CA ASP A 224 -0.63 3.21 -2.82
C ASP A 224 0.36 2.72 -3.88
N THR A 225 1.64 2.98 -3.68
CA THR A 225 2.71 2.58 -4.59
C THR A 225 3.32 1.27 -4.12
N LEU A 226 3.21 0.25 -4.96
CA LEU A 226 3.72 -1.08 -4.73
C LEU A 226 4.95 -1.31 -5.60
N SER A 227 6.00 -1.89 -5.04
CA SER A 227 7.10 -2.47 -5.82
C SER A 227 7.07 -3.98 -5.70
N THR A 228 7.62 -4.60 -6.72
CA THR A 228 7.81 -6.05 -6.74
C THR A 228 9.31 -6.33 -6.71
N GLY A 229 9.81 -6.70 -5.52
CA GLY A 229 11.18 -7.18 -5.37
C GLY A 229 11.28 -8.64 -5.78
N MET A 230 12.32 -9.00 -6.53
CA MET A 230 12.65 -10.39 -6.80
C MET A 230 13.75 -10.83 -5.84
N MET A 231 13.55 -11.92 -5.11
CA MET A 231 14.55 -12.55 -4.25
C MET A 231 14.68 -14.02 -4.63
N ASP A 232 15.90 -14.50 -4.69
CA ASP A 232 16.14 -15.93 -4.87
C ASP A 232 16.06 -16.66 -3.52
N MET A 233 15.21 -17.67 -3.45
CA MET A 233 15.10 -18.53 -2.27
C MET A 233 15.51 -19.95 -2.57
N VAL A 234 16.07 -20.64 -1.59
CA VAL A 234 16.39 -22.06 -1.69
C VAL A 234 15.09 -22.86 -1.71
N SER A 235 14.81 -23.50 -2.83
CA SER A 235 13.62 -24.37 -3.01
C SER A 235 13.90 -25.84 -2.76
N ALA A 236 15.16 -26.29 -3.00
CA ALA A 236 15.57 -27.65 -2.73
C ALA A 236 17.07 -27.74 -2.45
N LEU A 237 17.46 -28.77 -1.69
CA LEU A 237 18.83 -29.08 -1.33
C LEU A 237 19.10 -30.53 -1.66
N GLU A 238 20.20 -30.79 -2.39
CA GLU A 238 20.76 -32.12 -2.59
C GLU A 238 22.10 -32.22 -1.87
N LEU A 239 22.20 -33.15 -0.94
CA LEU A 239 23.44 -33.43 -0.22
C LEU A 239 24.21 -34.55 -0.97
N GLY A 240 25.42 -34.24 -1.39
CA GLY A 240 26.32 -35.20 -1.96
C GLY A 240 27.06 -36.03 -0.90
N GLU A 241 28.04 -36.81 -1.36
CA GLU A 241 28.86 -37.61 -0.48
C GLU A 241 29.73 -36.75 0.45
N CYS A 242 30.14 -37.33 1.58
CA CYS A 242 31.14 -36.69 2.45
C CYS A 242 32.44 -36.50 1.68
N ALA A 243 32.96 -35.28 1.70
CA ALA A 243 34.27 -35.00 1.18
C ALA A 243 35.33 -35.75 2.03
N GLU A 244 36.21 -36.48 1.40
CA GLU A 244 37.38 -37.00 2.10
C GLU A 244 38.27 -35.81 2.55
N PRO A 245 38.85 -35.85 3.75
CA PRO A 245 39.74 -34.80 4.21
C PRO A 245 40.90 -34.63 3.20
N ASP A 246 41.01 -33.47 2.58
CA ASP A 246 42.12 -33.14 1.72
C ASP A 246 43.39 -32.96 2.58
N PRO A 247 44.38 -33.89 2.49
CA PRO A 247 45.58 -33.79 3.30
C PRO A 247 46.45 -32.57 2.98
N MET A 248 46.22 -31.94 1.82
CA MET A 248 46.93 -30.73 1.39
C MET A 248 46.21 -29.45 1.77
N ARG A 249 45.04 -29.54 2.36
CA ARG A 249 44.29 -28.36 2.82
C ARG A 249 45.04 -27.66 3.94
N PRO A 250 45.27 -26.35 3.86
CA PRO A 250 45.98 -25.63 4.89
C PRO A 250 45.22 -25.66 6.21
N SER A 251 45.92 -25.94 7.30
CA SER A 251 45.35 -25.93 8.65
C SER A 251 45.06 -24.51 9.15
N LEU A 252 45.61 -23.50 8.50
CA LEU A 252 45.45 -22.11 8.82
C LEU A 252 45.18 -21.32 7.53
N VAL A 253 44.08 -20.62 7.48
CA VAL A 253 43.76 -19.66 6.42
C VAL A 253 43.63 -18.28 7.03
N VAL A 254 44.42 -17.34 6.54
CA VAL A 254 44.33 -15.91 6.90
C VAL A 254 43.77 -15.21 5.71
N LYS A 255 42.61 -14.58 5.88
CA LYS A 255 41.99 -13.81 4.81
C LYS A 255 41.63 -12.43 5.34
N ARG A 256 42.06 -11.38 4.65
CA ARG A 256 41.61 -10.02 4.91
C ARG A 256 40.24 -9.84 4.34
N SER A 257 39.27 -9.59 5.21
CA SER A 257 37.90 -9.36 4.77
C SER A 257 37.77 -7.92 4.27
N GLY A 258 37.57 -7.78 2.95
CA GLY A 258 37.19 -6.49 2.37
C GLY A 258 35.67 -6.34 2.37
N ALA A 259 35.04 -6.87 1.35
CA ALA A 259 33.59 -6.83 1.13
C ALA A 259 32.88 -8.16 1.41
N ASP A 260 33.63 -9.22 1.78
CA ASP A 260 33.06 -10.54 1.98
C ASP A 260 32.24 -10.64 3.29
N SER A 261 31.11 -11.29 3.23
CA SER A 261 30.33 -11.63 4.43
C SER A 261 31.00 -12.78 5.19
N ILE A 262 30.76 -12.90 6.51
CA ILE A 262 31.24 -14.03 7.33
C ILE A 262 30.73 -15.35 6.74
N TRP A 263 29.52 -15.37 6.21
CA TRP A 263 28.91 -16.51 5.54
C TRP A 263 29.74 -16.96 4.34
N SER A 264 30.08 -16.04 3.43
CA SER A 264 30.86 -16.37 2.24
C SER A 264 32.27 -16.86 2.58
N LEU A 265 32.87 -16.33 3.65
CA LEU A 265 34.16 -16.78 4.16
C LEU A 265 34.09 -18.19 4.77
N ALA A 266 33.06 -18.45 5.58
CA ALA A 266 32.83 -19.77 6.18
C ALA A 266 32.63 -20.83 5.09
N LYS A 267 31.83 -20.54 4.08
CA LYS A 267 31.59 -21.38 2.92
C LYS A 267 32.89 -21.65 2.14
N ALA A 268 33.68 -20.62 1.87
CA ALA A 268 34.95 -20.75 1.13
C ALA A 268 36.04 -21.52 1.91
N CYS A 269 36.05 -21.36 3.23
CA CYS A 269 37.01 -22.02 4.12
C CYS A 269 36.54 -23.41 4.57
N GLY A 270 35.30 -23.82 4.26
CA GLY A 270 34.74 -25.09 4.75
C GLY A 270 34.60 -25.10 6.27
N SER A 271 34.29 -23.99 6.87
CA SER A 271 34.09 -23.81 8.31
C SER A 271 32.62 -23.37 8.58
N THR A 272 32.26 -23.16 9.84
CA THR A 272 30.96 -22.56 10.20
C THR A 272 31.13 -21.11 10.62
N VAL A 273 30.03 -20.32 10.50
CA VAL A 273 30.01 -18.93 10.96
C VAL A 273 30.31 -18.86 12.45
N GLU A 274 29.74 -19.78 13.23
CA GLU A 274 29.91 -19.86 14.68
C GLU A 274 31.39 -20.13 15.05
N ALA A 275 32.03 -21.08 14.38
CA ALA A 275 33.43 -21.39 14.61
C ALA A 275 34.35 -20.19 14.29
N ILE A 276 34.05 -19.46 13.22
CA ILE A 276 34.77 -18.24 12.87
C ILE A 276 34.59 -17.15 13.93
N LEU A 277 33.35 -16.92 14.36
CA LEU A 277 33.05 -15.93 15.39
C LEU A 277 33.68 -16.28 16.74
N GLU A 278 33.64 -17.55 17.14
CA GLU A 278 34.24 -18.04 18.38
C GLU A 278 35.76 -17.86 18.35
N ALA A 279 36.43 -18.27 17.28
CA ALA A 279 37.88 -18.14 17.12
C ALA A 279 38.33 -16.65 17.11
N ASN A 280 37.48 -15.74 16.65
CA ASN A 280 37.73 -14.29 16.65
C ASN A 280 37.15 -13.56 17.87
N GLY A 281 36.60 -14.29 18.86
CA GLY A 281 36.08 -13.73 20.11
C GLY A 281 34.88 -12.82 19.95
N GLN A 282 33.98 -13.15 19.02
CA GLN A 282 32.72 -12.43 18.77
C GLN A 282 32.88 -10.91 18.54
N SER A 283 34.02 -10.51 17.96
CA SER A 283 34.28 -9.07 17.76
C SER A 283 33.47 -8.56 16.56
N ASN A 284 32.55 -7.65 16.83
CA ASN A 284 31.73 -6.93 15.83
C ASN A 284 32.52 -5.83 15.08
N LYS A 285 33.83 -5.95 14.92
CA LYS A 285 34.62 -4.94 14.19
C LYS A 285 34.42 -5.08 12.68
N LYS A 286 34.27 -3.94 12.02
CA LYS A 286 34.05 -3.81 10.56
C LYS A 286 35.21 -4.36 9.69
N THR A 287 36.32 -4.69 10.26
CA THR A 287 37.46 -5.30 9.57
C THR A 287 37.87 -6.54 10.37
N LEU A 288 37.51 -7.71 9.87
CA LEU A 288 37.89 -8.97 10.48
C LEU A 288 38.93 -9.62 9.58
N GLU A 289 40.08 -9.91 10.14
CA GLU A 289 41.05 -10.79 9.54
C GLU A 289 40.81 -12.18 10.12
N PHE A 290 40.54 -13.15 9.26
CA PHE A 290 40.10 -14.48 9.67
C PHE A 290 41.24 -15.49 9.47
N PHE A 291 41.42 -16.31 10.50
CA PHE A 291 42.34 -17.41 10.48
C PHE A 291 41.58 -18.71 10.70
N ALA A 292 41.70 -19.65 9.82
CA ALA A 292 41.16 -20.99 10.00
C ALA A 292 42.31 -21.97 10.28
N THR A 293 42.24 -22.69 11.38
CA THR A 293 43.20 -23.77 11.68
C THR A 293 42.48 -25.10 11.76
N ARG A 294 43.19 -26.17 11.41
CA ARG A 294 42.74 -27.55 11.55
C ARG A 294 42.67 -27.98 13.02
N ASP A 295 43.49 -27.40 13.92
CA ASP A 295 43.72 -27.85 15.26
C ASP A 295 43.18 -26.92 16.35
N GLY A 296 42.47 -25.90 16.03
CA GLY A 296 41.85 -24.91 16.95
C GLY A 296 42.80 -24.34 18.00
N ASN A 297 42.92 -23.07 18.14
CA ASN A 297 43.62 -22.31 19.17
C ASN A 297 45.08 -21.89 18.91
N SER A 298 45.28 -21.05 17.93
CA SER A 298 46.48 -20.21 17.92
C SER A 298 46.12 -18.76 17.67
N LEU A 299 46.68 -17.87 18.48
CA LEU A 299 46.64 -16.43 18.27
C LEU A 299 47.91 -16.04 17.51
N CYS A 300 47.78 -15.43 16.37
CA CYS A 300 48.89 -14.83 15.64
C CYS A 300 48.82 -13.31 15.76
N TYR A 301 49.98 -12.68 15.94
CA TYR A 301 50.15 -11.25 15.85
C TYR A 301 50.96 -10.91 14.62
N TYR A 302 50.42 -10.04 13.78
CA TYR A 302 51.13 -9.51 12.63
C TYR A 302 51.00 -7.98 12.65
N GLU A 303 52.13 -7.28 12.56
CA GLU A 303 52.23 -5.82 12.58
C GLU A 303 51.53 -5.13 13.77
N GLY A 304 51.51 -5.82 14.94
CA GLY A 304 50.91 -5.28 16.19
C GLY A 304 49.40 -5.41 16.29
N GLU A 305 48.74 -6.01 15.33
CA GLU A 305 47.33 -6.34 15.37
C GLU A 305 47.12 -7.82 15.77
N ALA A 306 46.12 -8.07 16.61
CA ALA A 306 45.80 -9.41 17.06
C ALA A 306 44.85 -10.09 16.05
N TYR A 307 45.32 -11.16 15.48
CA TYR A 307 44.51 -12.02 14.58
C TYR A 307 44.05 -13.24 15.37
N ARG A 308 42.75 -13.55 15.30
CA ARG A 308 42.19 -14.72 15.96
C ARG A 308 41.88 -15.81 14.95
N LEU A 309 42.15 -17.02 15.36
CA LEU A 309 42.05 -18.19 14.53
C LEU A 309 40.62 -18.71 14.46
N CYS A 310 40.15 -19.02 13.25
CA CYS A 310 38.92 -19.75 13.07
C CYS A 310 39.17 -21.23 13.32
N GLN A 311 38.38 -21.84 14.18
CA GLN A 311 38.44 -23.26 14.42
C GLN A 311 37.89 -24.01 13.20
N TYR A 312 38.66 -24.94 12.67
CA TYR A 312 38.18 -25.91 11.69
C TYR A 312 37.47 -27.03 12.44
N ILE A 313 36.20 -27.22 12.19
CA ILE A 313 35.41 -28.33 12.75
C ILE A 313 35.38 -29.43 11.72
N ASP A 314 35.98 -30.58 12.06
CA ASP A 314 35.95 -31.84 11.27
C ASP A 314 34.51 -32.39 11.15
#